data_7ee1c885ca0feb1482db186140cedbe9
#
_entry.id   7ee1c885ca0feb1482db186140cedbe9
#
_cell.length_a   1.000
_cell.length_b   1.000
_cell.length_c   1.000
_cell.angle_alpha   90.00
_cell.angle_beta   90.00
_cell.angle_gamma   90.00
#
_symmetry.space_group_name_H-M   'P 1'
#
loop_
_entity.id
_entity.type
_entity.pdbx_description
1 polymer ?
#
loop_
_entity_poly.entity_id
_entity_poly.type
_entity_poly.pdbx_seq_one_letter_code
_entity_poly.pdbx_strand_id
1 'polypeptide(L)'
;MHPAISAFPNRYVYQNLLKDHSKVIHGRDAVAAKQPLPGQAMQLIDLAGTYCAAGKNEDNSRFNILSAIISLGIALQSEAAGESEIGIITPYAAQARLIRAMSMDSAGREKTSISCATVHQFQGSERNVIVFDAVESYPAAQAGILLSKNENGSVERLVNVAITRARGKFITVANTKFWENKFPGSTHIYRELLKYMEDRSFVTGTRDKALQQFIDGLSFGRNIKRFRNREEIKDQLIDDISRAQNQIIVSLPAGERKPGSVIPELLNHERQHGVKILCKALDYKALPDEWKKFTWASEDAIFPLLAVDDTVIWYGVPEFKGLFTDKNRGYYTIFPLVFRITGKHTIEMTKSLTSLDTRLIDDRRSALTEKLENGHRATDRTEEDGKGPSGLARYVQEYVRCTKCGKPTKLVRGFKSGKFYLKCPTCGNMDYLSKDDVNAYINLNNITCPEHHCYIHASLGRYGLYIRCDCGHYVRLDQI
;
A
#
# COMPACT_ATOMS: atom_id res chain seq x y z
N MET A 1 -19.49 -2.63 -24.78
CA MET A 1 -19.59 -3.00 -23.34
C MET A 1 -20.76 -3.94 -23.17
N HIS A 2 -20.65 -4.99 -22.33
CA HIS A 2 -21.77 -5.89 -22.04
C HIS A 2 -22.91 -5.12 -21.36
N PRO A 3 -24.22 -5.38 -21.68
CA PRO A 3 -25.35 -4.62 -21.13
C PRO A 3 -25.42 -4.58 -19.61
N ALA A 4 -25.06 -5.67 -18.92
CA ALA A 4 -25.03 -5.68 -17.47
C ALA A 4 -23.97 -4.70 -16.88
N ILE A 5 -22.90 -4.43 -17.64
CA ILE A 5 -21.85 -3.46 -17.23
C ILE A 5 -22.32 -2.04 -17.56
N SER A 6 -22.88 -1.80 -18.75
CA SER A 6 -23.33 -0.47 -19.18
C SER A 6 -24.50 0.07 -18.35
N ALA A 7 -25.32 -0.80 -17.77
CA ALA A 7 -26.49 -0.42 -17.00
C ALA A 7 -26.18 0.48 -15.80
N PHE A 8 -25.06 0.24 -15.07
CA PHE A 8 -24.67 1.08 -13.94
C PHE A 8 -24.28 2.51 -14.38
N PRO A 9 -23.27 2.72 -15.24
CA PRO A 9 -22.92 4.07 -15.66
C PRO A 9 -24.07 4.75 -16.40
N ASN A 10 -24.87 4.02 -17.16
CA ASN A 10 -26.04 4.60 -17.83
C ASN A 10 -27.02 5.20 -16.82
N ARG A 11 -27.32 4.48 -15.74
CA ARG A 11 -28.24 4.96 -14.69
C ARG A 11 -27.64 6.10 -13.87
N TYR A 12 -26.39 5.96 -13.40
CA TYR A 12 -25.84 6.85 -12.38
C TYR A 12 -25.02 8.02 -12.93
N VAL A 13 -24.54 7.93 -14.19
CA VAL A 13 -23.70 8.95 -14.83
C VAL A 13 -24.38 9.58 -16.04
N TYR A 14 -25.02 8.76 -16.89
CA TYR A 14 -25.55 9.22 -18.17
C TYR A 14 -27.08 9.36 -18.19
N GLN A 15 -27.77 9.36 -17.04
CA GLN A 15 -29.19 9.64 -16.88
C GLN A 15 -30.10 8.77 -17.80
N ASN A 16 -29.70 7.54 -18.06
CA ASN A 16 -30.35 6.58 -18.97
C ASN A 16 -30.39 7.02 -20.44
N LEU A 17 -29.50 7.89 -20.86
CA LEU A 17 -29.45 8.38 -22.25
C LEU A 17 -28.73 7.40 -23.21
N LEU A 18 -27.90 6.48 -22.68
CA LEU A 18 -27.16 5.52 -23.50
C LEU A 18 -28.06 4.35 -23.90
N LYS A 19 -27.87 3.87 -25.14
CA LYS A 19 -28.52 2.66 -25.67
C LYS A 19 -27.45 1.67 -26.09
N ASP A 20 -27.61 0.42 -25.70
CA ASP A 20 -26.72 -0.64 -26.15
C ASP A 20 -27.04 -0.98 -27.63
N HIS A 21 -26.00 -1.06 -28.44
CA HIS A 21 -26.14 -1.44 -29.84
C HIS A 21 -26.43 -2.94 -29.94
N SER A 22 -27.33 -3.34 -30.86
CA SER A 22 -27.79 -4.73 -31.01
C SER A 22 -26.66 -5.75 -31.15
N LYS A 23 -25.57 -5.41 -31.87
CA LYS A 23 -24.38 -6.28 -32.01
C LYS A 23 -23.63 -6.49 -30.69
N VAL A 24 -23.80 -5.62 -29.71
CA VAL A 24 -23.11 -5.72 -28.41
C VAL A 24 -23.89 -6.60 -27.44
N ILE A 25 -25.24 -6.59 -27.55
CA ILE A 25 -26.14 -7.32 -26.65
C ILE A 25 -25.77 -8.82 -26.56
N HIS A 26 -25.46 -9.44 -27.70
CA HIS A 26 -25.09 -10.86 -27.76
C HIS A 26 -23.60 -11.09 -27.99
N GLY A 27 -22.86 -10.13 -28.53
CA GLY A 27 -21.47 -10.27 -28.91
C GLY A 27 -20.48 -10.31 -27.74
N ARG A 28 -20.91 -10.04 -26.49
CA ARG A 28 -20.08 -10.02 -25.29
C ARG A 28 -20.35 -11.16 -24.32
N ASP A 29 -21.40 -11.97 -24.56
CA ASP A 29 -21.78 -13.11 -23.73
C ASP A 29 -20.66 -14.17 -23.70
N ALA A 30 -19.92 -14.35 -24.80
CA ALA A 30 -18.80 -15.27 -24.89
C ALA A 30 -17.68 -14.94 -23.89
N VAL A 31 -17.42 -13.67 -23.61
CA VAL A 31 -16.44 -13.24 -22.58
C VAL A 31 -17.02 -13.48 -21.17
N ALA A 32 -18.30 -13.13 -20.97
CA ALA A 32 -18.96 -13.36 -19.69
C ALA A 32 -19.06 -14.85 -19.32
N ALA A 33 -19.17 -15.74 -20.31
CA ALA A 33 -19.25 -17.19 -20.11
C ALA A 33 -17.93 -17.86 -19.67
N LYS A 34 -16.80 -17.19 -19.84
CA LYS A 34 -15.47 -17.74 -19.46
C LYS A 34 -15.19 -17.61 -17.96
N GLN A 35 -14.21 -18.39 -17.47
CA GLN A 35 -13.65 -18.24 -16.13
C GLN A 35 -12.92 -16.88 -15.97
N PRO A 36 -12.80 -16.37 -14.75
CA PRO A 36 -13.51 -16.80 -13.54
C PRO A 36 -14.98 -16.39 -13.54
N LEU A 37 -15.80 -17.08 -12.76
CA LEU A 37 -17.24 -16.74 -12.58
C LEU A 37 -18.01 -16.75 -13.90
N PRO A 38 -18.12 -17.92 -14.55
CA PRO A 38 -18.80 -18.04 -15.83
C PRO A 38 -20.27 -17.62 -15.75
N GLY A 39 -20.76 -16.94 -16.80
CA GLY A 39 -22.10 -16.36 -16.83
C GLY A 39 -22.26 -15.01 -16.12
N GLN A 40 -21.21 -14.50 -15.48
CA GLN A 40 -21.22 -13.23 -14.75
C GLN A 40 -20.41 -12.17 -15.51
N ALA A 41 -21.08 -11.17 -16.08
CA ALA A 41 -20.42 -10.04 -16.72
C ALA A 41 -19.97 -8.97 -15.71
N MET A 42 -20.56 -8.94 -14.52
CA MET A 42 -20.27 -8.00 -13.46
C MET A 42 -20.22 -8.72 -12.12
N GLN A 43 -19.13 -8.59 -11.37
CA GLN A 43 -18.93 -9.31 -10.13
C GLN A 43 -18.12 -8.53 -9.10
N LEU A 44 -18.53 -8.60 -7.84
CA LEU A 44 -17.82 -8.08 -6.68
C LEU A 44 -17.19 -9.25 -5.90
N ILE A 45 -15.89 -9.18 -5.70
CA ILE A 45 -15.17 -10.04 -4.77
C ILE A 45 -15.01 -9.28 -3.45
N ASP A 46 -15.82 -9.65 -2.47
CA ASP A 46 -15.84 -8.98 -1.17
C ASP A 46 -14.83 -9.59 -0.21
N LEU A 47 -13.80 -8.83 0.12
CA LEU A 47 -12.74 -9.22 1.05
C LEU A 47 -13.04 -8.86 2.52
N ALA A 48 -14.25 -8.37 2.83
CA ALA A 48 -14.67 -8.19 4.21
C ALA A 48 -14.61 -9.54 4.96
N GLY A 49 -14.09 -9.53 6.19
CA GLY A 49 -13.88 -10.79 6.94
C GLY A 49 -12.58 -11.54 6.65
N THR A 50 -11.76 -11.05 5.70
CA THR A 50 -10.37 -11.47 5.54
C THR A 50 -9.43 -10.45 6.19
N TYR A 51 -8.15 -10.81 6.37
CA TYR A 51 -7.15 -9.83 6.75
C TYR A 51 -6.70 -9.02 5.52
N CYS A 52 -7.56 -8.12 5.10
CA CYS A 52 -7.35 -7.24 3.96
C CYS A 52 -6.90 -5.87 4.46
N ALA A 53 -5.60 -5.69 4.72
CA ALA A 53 -5.05 -4.43 5.22
C ALA A 53 -4.58 -3.52 4.08
N ALA A 54 -4.85 -2.21 4.20
CA ALA A 54 -4.37 -1.20 3.29
C ALA A 54 -3.29 -0.32 3.94
N GLY A 55 -2.10 -0.31 3.36
CA GLY A 55 -0.98 0.55 3.75
C GLY A 55 -0.80 1.74 2.83
N LYS A 56 0.20 2.56 3.14
CA LYS A 56 0.68 3.65 2.28
C LYS A 56 2.20 3.61 2.24
N ASN A 57 2.75 3.88 1.06
CA ASN A 57 4.18 4.11 0.90
C ASN A 57 4.56 5.55 1.29
N GLU A 58 5.82 5.89 1.17
CA GLU A 58 6.36 7.23 1.47
C GLU A 58 5.69 8.35 0.64
N ASP A 59 5.29 8.07 -0.60
CA ASP A 59 4.56 9.00 -1.47
C ASP A 59 3.06 9.12 -1.12
N ASN A 60 2.60 8.52 -0.02
CA ASN A 60 1.21 8.39 0.36
C ASN A 60 0.32 7.63 -0.64
N SER A 61 0.92 6.92 -1.59
CA SER A 61 0.20 6.02 -2.50
C SER A 61 -0.18 4.74 -1.74
N ARG A 62 -1.45 4.34 -1.84
CA ARG A 62 -1.96 3.19 -1.10
C ARG A 62 -1.68 1.87 -1.80
N PHE A 63 -1.57 0.82 -1.01
CA PHE A 63 -1.44 -0.55 -1.48
C PHE A 63 -2.06 -1.54 -0.50
N ASN A 64 -2.41 -2.72 -1.01
CA ASN A 64 -3.01 -3.81 -0.27
C ASN A 64 -2.52 -5.13 -0.86
N ILE A 65 -1.72 -5.85 -0.09
CA ILE A 65 -1.05 -7.06 -0.58
C ILE A 65 -2.05 -8.15 -0.92
N LEU A 66 -3.08 -8.35 -0.06
CA LEU A 66 -4.07 -9.39 -0.30
C LEU A 66 -4.91 -9.09 -1.53
N SER A 67 -5.40 -7.85 -1.69
CA SER A 67 -6.19 -7.52 -2.88
C SER A 67 -5.36 -7.62 -4.15
N ALA A 68 -4.06 -7.29 -4.10
CA ALA A 68 -3.14 -7.48 -5.22
C ALA A 68 -3.01 -8.95 -5.64
N ILE A 69 -2.81 -9.85 -4.67
CA ILE A 69 -2.72 -11.30 -4.90
C ILE A 69 -4.03 -11.81 -5.54
N ILE A 70 -5.18 -11.44 -4.98
CA ILE A 70 -6.49 -11.88 -5.48
C ILE A 70 -6.76 -11.32 -6.88
N SER A 71 -6.48 -10.04 -7.12
CA SER A 71 -6.66 -9.41 -8.43
C SER A 71 -5.80 -10.05 -9.50
N LEU A 72 -4.56 -10.40 -9.17
CA LEU A 72 -3.68 -11.15 -10.06
C LEU A 72 -4.23 -12.56 -10.33
N GLY A 73 -4.65 -13.29 -9.29
CA GLY A 73 -5.22 -14.63 -9.44
C GLY A 73 -6.43 -14.66 -10.35
N ILE A 74 -7.32 -13.66 -10.25
CA ILE A 74 -8.48 -13.47 -11.15
C ILE A 74 -8.00 -13.26 -12.58
N ALA A 75 -7.00 -12.41 -12.80
CA ALA A 75 -6.48 -12.12 -14.13
C ALA A 75 -5.80 -13.36 -14.76
N LEU A 76 -4.98 -14.09 -13.98
CA LEU A 76 -4.35 -15.33 -14.44
C LEU A 76 -5.36 -16.42 -14.79
N GLN A 77 -6.46 -16.51 -14.03
CA GLN A 77 -7.52 -17.47 -14.36
C GLN A 77 -8.28 -17.07 -15.63
N SER A 78 -8.46 -15.76 -15.87
CA SER A 78 -9.02 -15.28 -17.14
C SER A 78 -8.10 -15.61 -18.32
N GLU A 79 -6.79 -15.45 -18.16
CA GLU A 79 -5.78 -15.80 -19.17
C GLU A 79 -5.78 -17.30 -19.46
N ALA A 80 -5.80 -18.13 -18.40
CA ALA A 80 -5.91 -19.59 -18.53
C ALA A 80 -7.21 -20.05 -19.21
N ALA A 81 -8.28 -19.25 -19.13
CA ALA A 81 -9.54 -19.48 -19.85
C ALA A 81 -9.53 -18.99 -21.30
N GLY A 82 -8.37 -18.59 -21.82
CA GLY A 82 -8.17 -18.18 -23.20
C GLY A 82 -8.57 -16.72 -23.48
N GLU A 83 -8.53 -15.83 -22.45
CA GLU A 83 -8.63 -14.39 -22.67
C GLU A 83 -7.24 -13.77 -22.89
N SER A 84 -7.12 -12.95 -23.91
CA SER A 84 -5.88 -12.26 -24.28
C SER A 84 -5.88 -10.77 -24.00
N GLU A 85 -7.01 -10.19 -23.67
CA GLU A 85 -7.19 -8.77 -23.39
C GLU A 85 -7.68 -8.57 -21.95
N ILE A 86 -6.73 -8.62 -20.99
CA ILE A 86 -7.02 -8.52 -19.55
C ILE A 86 -6.36 -7.28 -18.99
N GLY A 87 -7.12 -6.50 -18.22
CA GLY A 87 -6.62 -5.31 -17.51
C GLY A 87 -6.87 -5.39 -16.02
N ILE A 88 -5.86 -5.06 -15.21
CA ILE A 88 -6.04 -4.78 -13.79
C ILE A 88 -5.90 -3.27 -13.62
N ILE A 89 -6.94 -2.63 -13.11
CA ILE A 89 -6.99 -1.18 -12.92
C ILE A 89 -7.10 -0.88 -11.43
N THR A 90 -6.33 0.07 -10.96
CA THR A 90 -6.36 0.53 -9.57
C THR A 90 -6.23 2.06 -9.49
N PRO A 91 -6.76 2.71 -8.45
CA PRO A 91 -6.56 4.15 -8.24
C PRO A 91 -5.10 4.52 -7.93
N TYR A 92 -4.28 3.59 -7.41
CA TYR A 92 -3.02 3.90 -6.75
C TYR A 92 -1.80 3.33 -7.46
N ALA A 93 -0.78 4.18 -7.66
CA ALA A 93 0.45 3.81 -8.34
C ALA A 93 1.25 2.71 -7.59
N ALA A 94 1.27 2.74 -6.24
CA ALA A 94 1.93 1.71 -5.45
C ALA A 94 1.31 0.33 -5.67
N GLN A 95 -0.04 0.25 -5.70
CA GLN A 95 -0.75 -0.99 -6.01
C GLN A 95 -0.46 -1.50 -7.42
N ALA A 96 -0.48 -0.61 -8.40
CA ALA A 96 -0.17 -0.98 -9.78
C ALA A 96 1.27 -1.51 -9.92
N ARG A 97 2.24 -0.94 -9.20
CA ARG A 97 3.63 -1.43 -9.17
C ARG A 97 3.72 -2.81 -8.53
N LEU A 98 3.04 -3.03 -7.41
CA LEU A 98 3.01 -4.32 -6.72
C LEU A 98 2.44 -5.42 -7.61
N ILE A 99 1.27 -5.18 -8.24
CA ILE A 99 0.64 -6.15 -9.14
C ILE A 99 1.53 -6.42 -10.36
N ARG A 100 2.19 -5.42 -10.93
CA ARG A 100 3.13 -5.62 -12.03
C ARG A 100 4.33 -6.49 -11.64
N ALA A 101 4.90 -6.26 -10.46
CA ALA A 101 5.98 -7.11 -9.95
C ALA A 101 5.53 -8.58 -9.81
N MET A 102 4.33 -8.80 -9.25
CA MET A 102 3.74 -10.15 -9.15
C MET A 102 3.49 -10.77 -10.53
N SER A 103 2.99 -9.99 -11.48
CA SER A 103 2.73 -10.45 -12.86
C SER A 103 4.02 -10.81 -13.59
N MET A 104 5.09 -10.03 -13.43
CA MET A 104 6.41 -10.33 -14.00
C MET A 104 6.96 -11.66 -13.49
N ASP A 105 6.86 -11.92 -12.20
CA ASP A 105 7.29 -13.19 -11.61
C ASP A 105 6.43 -14.38 -12.06
N SER A 106 5.13 -14.15 -12.26
CA SER A 106 4.18 -15.21 -12.68
C SER A 106 4.34 -15.61 -14.15
N ALA A 107 4.62 -14.64 -15.02
CA ALA A 107 4.79 -14.88 -16.46
C ALA A 107 6.11 -15.57 -16.82
N GLY A 108 7.14 -15.47 -15.95
CA GLY A 108 8.47 -16.00 -16.25
C GLY A 108 9.09 -15.30 -17.46
N ARG A 109 9.47 -16.08 -18.51
CA ARG A 109 10.04 -15.55 -19.76
C ARG A 109 8.99 -15.25 -20.84
N GLU A 110 7.76 -15.64 -20.61
CA GLU A 110 6.67 -15.45 -21.57
C GLU A 110 6.03 -14.08 -21.42
N LYS A 111 5.57 -13.52 -22.52
CA LYS A 111 4.85 -12.24 -22.50
C LYS A 111 3.43 -12.48 -21.98
N THR A 112 3.07 -11.89 -20.85
CA THR A 112 1.70 -11.96 -20.32
C THR A 112 0.74 -11.08 -21.13
N SER A 113 -0.50 -11.54 -21.27
CA SER A 113 -1.62 -10.75 -21.80
C SER A 113 -2.21 -9.77 -20.77
N ILE A 114 -1.76 -9.85 -19.51
CA ILE A 114 -2.25 -9.05 -18.42
C ILE A 114 -1.55 -7.68 -18.40
N SER A 115 -2.33 -6.61 -18.52
CA SER A 115 -1.84 -5.24 -18.33
C SER A 115 -2.32 -4.68 -16.99
N CYS A 116 -1.42 -4.07 -16.22
CA CYS A 116 -1.77 -3.43 -14.95
C CYS A 116 -1.36 -1.95 -14.95
N ALA A 117 -2.29 -1.07 -14.62
CA ALA A 117 -2.03 0.38 -14.56
C ALA A 117 -3.02 1.11 -13.65
N THR A 118 -2.73 2.39 -13.39
CA THR A 118 -3.69 3.26 -12.73
C THR A 118 -4.84 3.64 -13.68
N VAL A 119 -5.99 4.06 -13.12
CA VAL A 119 -7.16 4.48 -13.91
C VAL A 119 -6.77 5.54 -14.95
N HIS A 120 -5.93 6.50 -14.59
CA HIS A 120 -5.48 7.56 -15.50
C HIS A 120 -4.63 7.03 -16.67
N GLN A 121 -3.74 6.09 -16.40
CA GLN A 121 -2.90 5.46 -17.43
C GLN A 121 -3.70 4.54 -18.36
N PHE A 122 -4.83 4.03 -17.89
CA PHE A 122 -5.73 3.17 -18.68
C PHE A 122 -6.71 3.95 -19.56
N GLN A 123 -6.73 5.27 -19.43
CA GLN A 123 -7.64 6.11 -20.21
C GLN A 123 -7.38 5.94 -21.72
N GLY A 124 -8.45 5.75 -22.48
CA GLY A 124 -8.39 5.50 -23.93
C GLY A 124 -8.18 4.04 -24.35
N SER A 125 -7.87 3.12 -23.43
CA SER A 125 -7.76 1.69 -23.73
C SER A 125 -8.94 0.91 -23.16
N GLU A 126 -9.31 -0.20 -23.83
CA GLU A 126 -10.37 -1.11 -23.39
C GLU A 126 -9.85 -2.54 -23.37
N ARG A 127 -10.43 -3.39 -22.53
CA ARG A 127 -10.10 -4.82 -22.43
C ARG A 127 -11.38 -5.66 -22.35
N ASN A 128 -11.28 -6.91 -22.73
CA ASN A 128 -12.37 -7.86 -22.58
C ASN A 128 -12.72 -8.09 -21.11
N VAL A 129 -11.72 -8.24 -20.27
CA VAL A 129 -11.85 -8.40 -18.82
C VAL A 129 -11.12 -7.27 -18.12
N ILE A 130 -11.80 -6.58 -17.20
CA ILE A 130 -11.23 -5.61 -16.28
C ILE A 130 -11.41 -6.10 -14.86
N VAL A 131 -10.32 -6.15 -14.12
CA VAL A 131 -10.31 -6.31 -12.67
C VAL A 131 -10.03 -4.93 -12.05
N PHE A 132 -10.97 -4.40 -11.31
CA PHE A 132 -10.81 -3.14 -10.59
C PHE A 132 -10.45 -3.40 -9.13
N ASP A 133 -9.21 -3.12 -8.75
CA ASP A 133 -8.72 -3.26 -7.39
C ASP A 133 -8.87 -1.91 -6.65
N ALA A 134 -9.85 -1.83 -5.74
CA ALA A 134 -10.15 -0.62 -4.99
C ALA A 134 -9.13 -0.31 -3.88
N VAL A 135 -8.34 -1.29 -3.44
CA VAL A 135 -7.26 -1.17 -2.43
C VAL A 135 -7.74 -0.85 -1.02
N GLU A 136 -8.69 0.06 -0.89
CA GLU A 136 -9.11 0.69 0.36
C GLU A 136 -9.61 -0.33 1.38
N SER A 137 -9.04 -0.27 2.57
CA SER A 137 -9.39 -1.13 3.70
C SER A 137 -8.85 -0.59 5.02
N TYR A 138 -9.14 -1.30 6.12
CA TYR A 138 -8.54 -1.04 7.42
C TYR A 138 -7.02 -1.29 7.39
N PRO A 139 -6.23 -0.67 8.29
CA PRO A 139 -6.61 0.23 9.39
C PRO A 139 -6.81 1.69 8.96
N ALA A 140 -6.92 1.97 7.68
CA ALA A 140 -7.07 3.33 7.20
C ALA A 140 -8.30 4.02 7.84
N ALA A 141 -8.07 5.19 8.47
CA ALA A 141 -9.13 5.93 9.12
C ALA A 141 -10.15 6.50 8.12
N GLN A 142 -9.72 6.78 6.89
CA GLN A 142 -10.55 7.31 5.80
C GLN A 142 -10.09 6.71 4.48
N ALA A 143 -10.96 6.69 3.46
CA ALA A 143 -10.57 6.38 2.10
C ALA A 143 -9.53 7.39 1.59
N GLY A 144 -8.67 6.96 0.68
CA GLY A 144 -7.68 7.83 0.07
C GLY A 144 -8.33 8.89 -0.80
N ILE A 145 -7.61 9.98 -1.02
CA ILE A 145 -8.15 11.19 -1.65
C ILE A 145 -8.76 10.93 -3.05
N LEU A 146 -8.19 9.97 -3.79
CA LEU A 146 -8.69 9.62 -5.13
C LEU A 146 -10.09 9.00 -5.11
N LEU A 147 -10.48 8.41 -3.98
CA LEU A 147 -11.78 7.77 -3.81
C LEU A 147 -12.61 8.38 -2.67
N SER A 148 -12.16 9.43 -1.98
CA SER A 148 -12.88 10.03 -0.86
C SER A 148 -13.46 11.40 -1.17
N LYS A 149 -12.77 12.21 -1.97
CA LYS A 149 -13.17 13.58 -2.27
C LYS A 149 -13.71 13.70 -3.67
N ASN A 150 -14.99 13.96 -3.76
CA ASN A 150 -15.68 14.19 -5.04
C ASN A 150 -15.66 15.68 -5.42
N GLU A 151 -14.48 16.29 -5.43
CA GLU A 151 -14.34 17.66 -5.92
C GLU A 151 -14.61 17.68 -7.44
N ASN A 152 -15.64 18.41 -7.84
CA ASN A 152 -16.07 18.54 -9.25
C ASN A 152 -16.32 17.18 -9.96
N GLY A 153 -16.88 16.18 -9.27
CA GLY A 153 -17.18 14.87 -9.86
C GLY A 153 -15.94 14.03 -10.16
N SER A 154 -14.81 14.26 -9.48
CA SER A 154 -13.56 13.53 -9.76
C SER A 154 -13.64 12.03 -9.48
N VAL A 155 -14.32 11.63 -8.41
CA VAL A 155 -14.52 10.22 -8.05
C VAL A 155 -15.49 9.54 -9.04
N GLU A 156 -16.55 10.25 -9.44
CA GLU A 156 -17.50 9.76 -10.43
C GLU A 156 -16.81 9.50 -11.77
N ARG A 157 -15.97 10.43 -12.24
CA ARG A 157 -15.19 10.25 -13.47
C ARG A 157 -14.24 9.08 -13.35
N LEU A 158 -13.55 8.93 -12.21
CA LEU A 158 -12.59 7.84 -11.99
C LEU A 158 -13.30 6.48 -12.04
N VAL A 159 -14.41 6.32 -11.31
CA VAL A 159 -15.19 5.08 -11.26
C VAL A 159 -15.81 4.78 -12.61
N ASN A 160 -16.39 5.79 -13.27
CA ASN A 160 -16.96 5.65 -14.60
C ASN A 160 -15.90 5.22 -15.63
N VAL A 161 -14.72 5.83 -15.63
CA VAL A 161 -13.62 5.42 -16.51
C VAL A 161 -13.26 3.97 -16.25
N ALA A 162 -13.09 3.55 -14.99
CA ALA A 162 -12.73 2.18 -14.67
C ALA A 162 -13.75 1.16 -15.21
N ILE A 163 -15.05 1.39 -14.98
CA ILE A 163 -16.12 0.50 -15.44
C ILE A 163 -16.18 0.45 -16.98
N THR A 164 -16.11 1.61 -17.63
CA THR A 164 -16.24 1.72 -19.09
C THR A 164 -15.06 1.17 -19.87
N ARG A 165 -13.96 0.77 -19.21
CA ARG A 165 -12.85 0.03 -19.84
C ARG A 165 -13.16 -1.44 -20.10
N ALA A 166 -14.20 -2.00 -19.46
CA ALA A 166 -14.58 -3.41 -19.61
C ALA A 166 -15.51 -3.62 -20.80
N ARG A 167 -15.13 -4.46 -21.74
CA ARG A 167 -15.99 -4.85 -22.87
C ARG A 167 -16.97 -5.96 -22.51
N GLY A 168 -16.49 -7.02 -21.83
CA GLY A 168 -17.28 -8.23 -21.58
C GLY A 168 -17.40 -8.63 -20.11
N LYS A 169 -16.40 -8.32 -19.29
CA LYS A 169 -16.42 -8.68 -17.87
C LYS A 169 -15.77 -7.59 -17.01
N PHE A 170 -16.46 -7.17 -15.96
CA PHE A 170 -15.97 -6.25 -14.94
C PHE A 170 -16.03 -6.90 -13.56
N ILE A 171 -14.87 -7.06 -12.93
CA ILE A 171 -14.76 -7.66 -11.59
C ILE A 171 -14.14 -6.62 -10.67
N THR A 172 -14.80 -6.26 -9.58
CA THR A 172 -14.20 -5.39 -8.57
C THR A 172 -13.82 -6.17 -7.32
N VAL A 173 -12.63 -5.87 -6.78
CA VAL A 173 -12.10 -6.43 -5.53
C VAL A 173 -12.14 -5.34 -4.47
N ALA A 174 -12.90 -5.54 -3.40
CA ALA A 174 -13.11 -4.52 -2.38
C ALA A 174 -13.39 -5.11 -0.99
N ASN A 175 -13.22 -4.32 0.05
CA ASN A 175 -13.71 -4.60 1.40
C ASN A 175 -15.01 -3.80 1.62
N THR A 176 -16.17 -4.43 1.44
CA THR A 176 -17.47 -3.75 1.54
C THR A 176 -17.71 -3.13 2.91
N LYS A 177 -17.29 -3.78 3.98
CA LYS A 177 -17.43 -3.27 5.36
C LYS A 177 -16.68 -1.97 5.58
N PHE A 178 -15.51 -1.82 4.97
CA PHE A 178 -14.79 -0.54 5.02
C PHE A 178 -15.62 0.58 4.36
N TRP A 179 -16.17 0.33 3.19
CA TRP A 179 -16.97 1.31 2.43
C TRP A 179 -18.28 1.65 3.11
N GLU A 180 -18.98 0.67 3.67
CA GLU A 180 -20.19 0.88 4.48
C GLU A 180 -19.92 1.80 5.68
N ASN A 181 -18.84 1.54 6.42
CA ASN A 181 -18.51 2.29 7.61
C ASN A 181 -18.00 3.70 7.32
N LYS A 182 -17.34 3.91 6.17
CA LYS A 182 -16.78 5.23 5.82
C LYS A 182 -17.78 6.14 5.11
N PHE A 183 -18.76 5.57 4.44
CA PHE A 183 -19.78 6.29 3.69
C PHE A 183 -21.19 5.77 3.99
N PRO A 184 -21.62 5.79 5.27
CA PRO A 184 -22.95 5.32 5.66
C PRO A 184 -24.02 6.25 5.09
N GLY A 185 -25.04 5.69 4.40
CA GLY A 185 -26.13 6.47 3.83
C GLY A 185 -25.75 7.49 2.75
N SER A 186 -24.54 7.39 2.21
CA SER A 186 -23.96 8.34 1.25
C SER A 186 -24.33 7.99 -0.19
N THR A 187 -24.44 9.02 -1.04
CA THR A 187 -24.54 8.91 -2.51
C THR A 187 -23.17 8.78 -3.19
N HIS A 188 -22.14 8.35 -2.46
CA HIS A 188 -20.81 8.16 -3.00
C HIS A 188 -20.83 7.10 -4.11
N ILE A 189 -20.43 7.46 -5.32
CA ILE A 189 -20.63 6.65 -6.54
C ILE A 189 -20.04 5.23 -6.43
N TYR A 190 -18.87 5.06 -5.81
CA TYR A 190 -18.30 3.74 -5.63
C TYR A 190 -19.08 2.92 -4.59
N ARG A 191 -19.61 3.54 -3.53
CA ARG A 191 -20.49 2.86 -2.57
C ARG A 191 -21.81 2.45 -3.25
N GLU A 192 -22.37 3.31 -4.13
CA GLU A 192 -23.54 2.98 -4.95
C GLU A 192 -23.25 1.81 -5.89
N LEU A 193 -22.05 1.73 -6.49
CA LEU A 193 -21.65 0.59 -7.30
C LEU A 193 -21.64 -0.72 -6.48
N LEU A 194 -21.04 -0.72 -5.30
CA LEU A 194 -21.02 -1.90 -4.44
C LEU A 194 -22.44 -2.34 -4.07
N LYS A 195 -23.29 -1.41 -3.65
CA LYS A 195 -24.71 -1.67 -3.33
C LYS A 195 -25.48 -2.19 -4.55
N TYR A 196 -25.25 -1.60 -5.72
CA TYR A 196 -25.87 -2.07 -6.97
C TYR A 196 -25.53 -3.52 -7.27
N MET A 197 -24.31 -3.94 -6.98
CA MET A 197 -23.86 -5.31 -7.15
C MET A 197 -24.44 -6.25 -6.07
N GLU A 198 -24.52 -5.79 -4.82
CA GLU A 198 -25.15 -6.51 -3.71
C GLU A 198 -26.63 -6.79 -3.98
N ASP A 199 -27.41 -5.77 -4.39
CA ASP A 199 -28.83 -5.85 -4.69
C ASP A 199 -29.14 -6.85 -5.83
N ARG A 200 -28.17 -7.13 -6.72
CA ARG A 200 -28.28 -8.05 -7.85
C ARG A 200 -27.62 -9.39 -7.63
N SER A 201 -27.18 -9.66 -6.41
CA SER A 201 -26.46 -10.90 -6.06
C SER A 201 -25.19 -11.14 -6.90
N PHE A 202 -24.53 -10.07 -7.36
CA PHE A 202 -23.24 -10.12 -8.07
C PHE A 202 -22.07 -10.13 -7.08
N VAL A 203 -22.19 -10.87 -5.99
CA VAL A 203 -21.20 -10.85 -4.91
C VAL A 203 -20.74 -12.26 -4.61
N THR A 204 -19.40 -12.43 -4.62
CA THR A 204 -18.73 -13.55 -3.98
C THR A 204 -18.14 -13.04 -2.68
N GLY A 205 -18.72 -13.35 -1.56
CA GLY A 205 -18.42 -12.72 -0.27
C GLY A 205 -18.22 -13.69 0.88
N THR A 206 -18.01 -13.11 2.05
CA THR A 206 -17.48 -13.74 3.25
C THR A 206 -18.50 -14.48 4.09
N ARG A 207 -19.77 -14.23 3.94
CA ARG A 207 -20.80 -14.83 4.82
C ARG A 207 -20.97 -16.32 4.61
N ASP A 208 -20.57 -16.80 3.44
CA ASP A 208 -20.57 -18.22 3.08
C ASP A 208 -19.13 -18.65 2.82
N LYS A 209 -18.85 -19.93 2.85
CA LYS A 209 -17.56 -20.50 2.43
C LYS A 209 -17.21 -20.19 0.96
N ALA A 210 -18.08 -19.45 0.26
CA ALA A 210 -17.97 -19.13 -1.16
C ALA A 210 -16.70 -18.35 -1.52
N LEU A 211 -16.30 -17.35 -0.71
CA LEU A 211 -15.06 -16.60 -0.96
C LEU A 211 -13.84 -17.52 -0.82
N GLN A 212 -13.80 -18.35 0.21
CA GLN A 212 -12.69 -19.28 0.41
C GLN A 212 -12.60 -20.27 -0.74
N GLN A 213 -13.71 -20.87 -1.15
CA GLN A 213 -13.79 -21.78 -2.28
C GLN A 213 -13.35 -21.10 -3.58
N PHE A 214 -13.79 -19.86 -3.81
CA PHE A 214 -13.39 -19.08 -4.95
C PHE A 214 -11.86 -18.83 -4.98
N ILE A 215 -11.30 -18.34 -3.87
CA ILE A 215 -9.86 -18.10 -3.75
C ILE A 215 -9.06 -19.40 -3.88
N ASP A 216 -9.57 -20.48 -3.32
CA ASP A 216 -8.94 -21.79 -3.41
C ASP A 216 -8.97 -22.38 -4.82
N GLY A 217 -9.87 -21.92 -5.68
CA GLY A 217 -9.93 -22.26 -7.10
C GLY A 217 -9.03 -21.41 -7.99
N LEU A 218 -8.46 -20.30 -7.48
CA LEU A 218 -7.57 -19.43 -8.26
C LEU A 218 -6.16 -20.02 -8.40
N SER A 219 -5.53 -19.75 -9.53
CA SER A 219 -4.09 -19.90 -9.73
C SER A 219 -3.39 -18.58 -9.48
N PHE A 220 -2.26 -18.63 -8.78
CA PHE A 220 -1.46 -17.42 -8.48
C PHE A 220 -0.11 -17.44 -9.19
N GLY A 221 0.02 -18.26 -10.24
CA GLY A 221 1.28 -18.45 -10.97
C GLY A 221 2.28 -19.32 -10.20
N ARG A 222 3.55 -19.31 -10.64
CA ARG A 222 4.60 -20.22 -10.11
C ARG A 222 5.16 -19.77 -8.75
N ASN A 223 5.14 -18.48 -8.49
CA ASN A 223 5.89 -17.88 -7.39
C ASN A 223 5.01 -17.43 -6.20
N ILE A 224 3.71 -17.69 -6.25
CA ILE A 224 2.78 -17.45 -5.15
C ILE A 224 1.99 -18.73 -4.89
N LYS A 225 2.22 -19.36 -3.74
CA LYS A 225 1.53 -20.60 -3.35
C LYS A 225 0.54 -20.29 -2.24
N ARG A 226 -0.72 -20.67 -2.42
CA ARG A 226 -1.77 -20.66 -1.39
C ARG A 226 -1.64 -21.90 -0.53
N PHE A 227 -1.62 -21.72 0.79
CA PHE A 227 -1.66 -22.80 1.78
C PHE A 227 -3.03 -22.85 2.46
N ARG A 228 -3.55 -24.05 2.68
CA ARG A 228 -4.87 -24.32 3.28
C ARG A 228 -4.78 -25.13 4.57
N ASN A 229 -3.77 -25.96 4.68
CA ASN A 229 -3.57 -26.89 5.77
C ASN A 229 -2.54 -26.33 6.77
N ARG A 230 -2.87 -26.36 8.06
CA ARG A 230 -2.00 -25.86 9.13
C ARG A 230 -0.69 -26.63 9.26
N GLU A 231 -0.74 -27.94 9.08
CA GLU A 231 0.46 -28.77 9.17
C GLU A 231 1.41 -28.47 8.00
N GLU A 232 0.88 -28.33 6.77
CA GLU A 232 1.68 -27.92 5.62
C GLU A 232 2.29 -26.53 5.81
N ILE A 233 1.55 -25.58 6.40
CA ILE A 233 2.07 -24.23 6.71
C ILE A 233 3.22 -24.36 7.70
N LYS A 234 3.03 -25.13 8.77
CA LYS A 234 4.02 -25.32 9.82
C LYS A 234 5.30 -25.93 9.28
N ASP A 235 5.17 -27.04 8.56
CA ASP A 235 6.33 -27.78 8.03
C ASP A 235 7.13 -26.94 7.02
N GLN A 236 6.45 -26.27 6.09
CA GLN A 236 7.12 -25.41 5.13
C GLN A 236 7.73 -24.16 5.77
N LEU A 237 7.08 -23.61 6.80
CA LEU A 237 7.57 -22.45 7.52
C LEU A 237 8.83 -22.78 8.34
N ILE A 238 8.84 -23.96 9.00
CA ILE A 238 10.02 -24.47 9.69
C ILE A 238 11.18 -24.64 8.70
N ASP A 239 10.92 -25.26 7.55
CA ASP A 239 11.92 -25.45 6.50
C ASP A 239 12.49 -24.12 5.98
N ASP A 240 11.62 -23.12 5.70
CA ASP A 240 12.07 -21.81 5.24
C ASP A 240 12.88 -21.06 6.31
N ILE A 241 12.45 -21.09 7.58
CA ILE A 241 13.16 -20.45 8.70
C ILE A 241 14.53 -21.09 8.92
N SER A 242 14.60 -22.43 8.92
CA SER A 242 15.85 -23.16 9.16
C SER A 242 16.88 -23.01 8.03
N ARG A 243 16.48 -22.55 6.86
CA ARG A 243 17.35 -22.22 5.72
C ARG A 243 17.85 -20.80 5.69
N ALA A 244 17.42 -19.96 6.64
CA ALA A 244 17.87 -18.58 6.71
C ALA A 244 19.39 -18.48 6.86
N GLN A 245 20.01 -17.64 6.06
CA GLN A 245 21.47 -17.43 6.09
C GLN A 245 21.85 -16.07 6.68
N ASN A 246 21.01 -15.05 6.46
CA ASN A 246 21.35 -13.68 6.80
C ASN A 246 20.36 -13.08 7.79
N GLN A 247 19.06 -13.12 7.48
CA GLN A 247 18.06 -12.39 8.25
C GLN A 247 16.65 -12.98 8.15
N ILE A 248 15.90 -12.81 9.24
CA ILE A 248 14.46 -13.06 9.26
C ILE A 248 13.79 -11.78 9.78
N ILE A 249 12.81 -11.27 9.02
CA ILE A 249 12.05 -10.07 9.38
C ILE A 249 10.59 -10.44 9.55
N VAL A 250 10.01 -10.09 10.71
CA VAL A 250 8.60 -10.39 11.02
C VAL A 250 7.84 -9.09 11.25
N SER A 251 6.70 -8.94 10.62
CA SER A 251 5.76 -7.85 10.85
C SER A 251 4.50 -8.38 11.54
N LEU A 252 4.26 -7.88 12.74
CA LEU A 252 3.19 -8.31 13.62
C LEU A 252 2.13 -7.21 13.70
N PRO A 253 0.99 -7.33 13.01
CA PRO A 253 -0.13 -6.41 13.21
C PRO A 253 -0.68 -6.56 14.64
N ALA A 254 -1.73 -5.83 15.00
CA ALA A 254 -2.30 -5.82 16.34
C ALA A 254 -2.47 -7.25 16.90
N GLY A 255 -1.83 -7.50 18.03
CA GLY A 255 -1.48 -8.83 18.47
C GLY A 255 -2.62 -9.68 18.98
N GLU A 256 -2.50 -10.96 18.79
CA GLU A 256 -3.25 -11.97 19.52
C GLU A 256 -2.62 -12.18 20.91
N ARG A 257 -3.46 -12.22 21.94
CA ARG A 257 -3.03 -12.47 23.33
C ARG A 257 -2.67 -13.92 23.64
N LYS A 258 -2.76 -14.84 22.67
CA LYS A 258 -2.45 -16.26 22.89
C LYS A 258 -1.28 -16.69 22.03
N PRO A 259 -0.12 -16.94 22.66
CA PRO A 259 0.99 -17.58 21.99
C PRO A 259 0.67 -19.07 21.82
N GLY A 260 0.80 -19.58 20.68
CA GLY A 260 0.69 -21.00 20.34
C GLY A 260 1.59 -21.31 19.16
N SER A 261 2.50 -20.39 18.87
CA SER A 261 3.36 -20.47 17.72
C SER A 261 4.74 -20.96 18.15
N VAL A 262 5.25 -21.97 17.48
CA VAL A 262 6.66 -22.43 17.59
C VAL A 262 7.64 -21.41 17.00
N ILE A 263 7.16 -20.33 16.37
CA ILE A 263 7.98 -19.35 15.68
C ILE A 263 8.99 -18.66 16.62
N PRO A 264 8.63 -18.16 17.82
CA PRO A 264 9.60 -17.56 18.73
C PRO A 264 10.77 -18.47 19.10
N GLU A 265 10.52 -19.76 19.27
CA GLU A 265 11.58 -20.75 19.58
C GLU A 265 12.50 -20.95 18.38
N LEU A 266 11.94 -21.08 17.18
CA LEU A 266 12.70 -21.18 15.92
C LEU A 266 13.54 -19.91 15.68
N LEU A 267 12.97 -18.74 15.87
CA LEU A 267 13.69 -17.48 15.72
C LEU A 267 14.84 -17.37 16.73
N ASN A 268 14.64 -17.83 17.97
CA ASN A 268 15.70 -17.84 18.96
C ASN A 268 16.83 -18.81 18.60
N HIS A 269 16.49 -19.98 18.05
CA HIS A 269 17.44 -20.95 17.55
C HIS A 269 18.30 -20.34 16.42
N GLU A 270 17.65 -19.78 15.39
CA GLU A 270 18.37 -19.17 14.26
C GLU A 270 19.24 -17.97 14.67
N ARG A 271 18.80 -17.19 15.64
CA ARG A 271 19.60 -16.11 16.22
C ARG A 271 20.90 -16.62 16.86
N GLN A 272 20.87 -17.76 17.55
CA GLN A 272 22.07 -18.38 18.14
C GLN A 272 23.06 -18.85 17.06
N HIS A 273 22.55 -19.13 15.85
CA HIS A 273 23.36 -19.49 14.68
C HIS A 273 23.80 -18.28 13.82
N GLY A 274 23.60 -17.05 14.33
CA GLY A 274 24.11 -15.83 13.70
C GLY A 274 23.14 -15.17 12.72
N VAL A 275 21.92 -15.68 12.56
CA VAL A 275 20.90 -15.05 11.72
C VAL A 275 20.35 -13.79 12.41
N LYS A 276 20.28 -12.68 11.68
CA LYS A 276 19.73 -11.41 12.19
C LYS A 276 18.20 -11.51 12.27
N ILE A 277 17.65 -11.44 13.49
CA ILE A 277 16.20 -11.48 13.72
C ILE A 277 15.68 -10.08 13.99
N LEU A 278 14.69 -9.66 13.22
CA LEU A 278 14.04 -8.35 13.31
C LEU A 278 12.53 -8.51 13.34
N CYS A 279 11.89 -8.10 14.42
CA CYS A 279 10.43 -8.11 14.53
C CYS A 279 9.91 -6.70 14.75
N LYS A 280 8.90 -6.29 14.01
CA LYS A 280 8.16 -5.06 14.25
C LYS A 280 6.70 -5.36 14.58
N ALA A 281 6.13 -4.61 15.52
CA ALA A 281 4.75 -4.81 15.95
C ALA A 281 3.96 -3.50 16.03
N LEU A 282 2.70 -3.56 15.61
CA LEU A 282 1.78 -2.44 15.75
C LEU A 282 1.37 -2.25 17.21
N ASP A 283 1.09 -3.33 17.93
CA ASP A 283 0.77 -3.31 19.36
C ASP A 283 1.81 -4.08 20.17
N TYR A 284 2.96 -3.46 20.38
CA TYR A 284 4.07 -4.05 21.14
C TYR A 284 3.68 -4.46 22.57
N LYS A 285 2.79 -3.67 23.21
CA LYS A 285 2.41 -3.91 24.61
C LYS A 285 1.59 -5.19 24.77
N ALA A 286 0.82 -5.57 23.77
CA ALA A 286 -0.01 -6.75 23.78
C ALA A 286 0.75 -8.05 23.43
N LEU A 287 2.02 -7.94 23.01
CA LEU A 287 2.83 -9.10 22.65
C LEU A 287 3.21 -9.94 23.87
N PRO A 288 3.27 -11.27 23.72
CA PRO A 288 3.91 -12.17 24.65
C PRO A 288 5.41 -11.86 24.82
N ASP A 289 5.96 -12.20 26.00
CA ASP A 289 7.35 -11.87 26.34
C ASP A 289 8.37 -12.57 25.42
N GLU A 290 8.03 -13.73 24.88
CA GLU A 290 8.89 -14.44 23.91
C GLU A 290 9.13 -13.61 22.66
N TRP A 291 8.13 -12.85 22.19
CA TRP A 291 8.26 -11.96 21.05
C TRP A 291 8.98 -10.65 21.35
N LYS A 292 8.86 -10.13 22.58
CA LYS A 292 9.42 -8.83 22.97
C LYS A 292 10.96 -8.76 22.85
N LYS A 293 11.62 -9.92 22.95
CA LYS A 293 13.09 -10.03 22.80
C LYS A 293 13.61 -9.57 21.44
N PHE A 294 12.79 -9.66 20.39
CA PHE A 294 13.17 -9.38 19.02
C PHE A 294 12.43 -8.16 18.42
N THR A 295 11.49 -7.59 19.17
CA THR A 295 10.44 -6.74 18.62
C THR A 295 10.58 -5.29 19.06
N TRP A 296 10.26 -4.37 18.15
CA TRP A 296 10.05 -2.95 18.47
C TRP A 296 8.65 -2.51 18.00
N ALA A 297 8.13 -1.42 18.59
CA ALA A 297 6.86 -0.82 18.20
C ALA A 297 6.99 -0.11 16.86
N SER A 298 6.04 -0.33 15.94
CA SER A 298 6.02 0.30 14.62
C SER A 298 4.60 0.47 14.10
N GLU A 299 4.24 1.71 13.74
CA GLU A 299 2.90 2.02 13.21
C GLU A 299 2.64 1.44 11.81
N ASP A 300 3.68 1.07 11.09
CA ASP A 300 3.61 0.46 9.75
C ASP A 300 3.59 -1.07 9.77
N ALA A 301 3.62 -1.69 10.96
CA ALA A 301 3.50 -3.14 11.12
C ALA A 301 2.05 -3.63 10.99
N ILE A 302 1.37 -3.21 9.92
CA ILE A 302 -0.05 -3.51 9.69
C ILE A 302 -0.28 -4.79 8.88
N PHE A 303 0.76 -5.38 8.31
CA PHE A 303 0.66 -6.59 7.50
C PHE A 303 1.23 -7.79 8.26
N PRO A 304 0.55 -8.95 8.25
CA PRO A 304 1.07 -10.21 8.80
C PRO A 304 2.09 -10.79 7.82
N LEU A 305 3.37 -10.45 8.00
CA LEU A 305 4.45 -10.87 7.11
C LEU A 305 5.59 -11.52 7.88
N LEU A 306 6.18 -12.55 7.27
CA LEU A 306 7.45 -13.11 7.66
C LEU A 306 8.31 -13.23 6.40
N ALA A 307 9.45 -12.55 6.40
CA ALA A 307 10.41 -12.58 5.30
C ALA A 307 11.68 -13.31 5.74
N VAL A 308 12.13 -14.26 4.95
CA VAL A 308 13.38 -14.99 5.12
C VAL A 308 14.34 -14.57 4.02
N ASP A 309 15.41 -13.92 4.39
CA ASP A 309 16.40 -13.33 3.48
C ASP A 309 15.70 -12.48 2.39
N ASP A 310 16.17 -12.59 1.14
CA ASP A 310 15.52 -12.02 -0.04
C ASP A 310 14.89 -13.12 -0.93
N THR A 311 14.55 -14.27 -0.34
CA THR A 311 14.13 -15.48 -1.06
C THR A 311 12.68 -15.83 -0.86
N VAL A 312 12.10 -15.54 0.31
CA VAL A 312 10.73 -15.92 0.66
C VAL A 312 10.05 -14.83 1.47
N ILE A 313 8.79 -14.55 1.14
CA ILE A 313 7.87 -13.80 2.00
C ILE A 313 6.63 -14.66 2.24
N TRP A 314 6.25 -14.81 3.50
CA TRP A 314 4.96 -15.33 3.91
C TRP A 314 4.00 -14.17 4.21
N TYR A 315 2.80 -14.24 3.66
CA TYR A 315 1.66 -13.40 4.03
C TYR A 315 0.66 -14.20 4.84
N GLY A 316 0.13 -13.62 5.91
CA GLY A 316 -0.81 -14.32 6.81
C GLY A 316 -0.13 -15.12 7.91
N VAL A 317 1.15 -15.00 8.07
CA VAL A 317 1.98 -15.66 9.09
C VAL A 317 2.80 -14.59 9.84
N PRO A 318 2.91 -14.67 11.16
CA PRO A 318 2.20 -15.60 12.06
C PRO A 318 0.67 -15.48 11.99
N GLU A 319 -0.03 -16.57 12.30
CA GLU A 319 -1.51 -16.54 12.35
C GLU A 319 -2.00 -15.54 13.40
N PHE A 320 -2.87 -14.66 13.00
CA PHE A 320 -3.57 -13.73 13.90
C PHE A 320 -5.06 -14.03 13.89
N LYS A 321 -5.63 -14.17 15.07
CA LYS A 321 -7.07 -14.21 15.28
C LYS A 321 -7.51 -12.88 15.87
N GLY A 322 -8.44 -12.22 15.22
CA GLY A 322 -9.08 -11.01 15.72
C GLY A 322 -8.16 -9.78 15.64
N LEU A 323 -8.32 -9.03 14.61
CA LEU A 323 -7.52 -7.88 14.27
C LEU A 323 -8.37 -6.61 14.37
N PHE A 324 -7.81 -5.57 15.01
CA PHE A 324 -8.45 -4.29 15.23
C PHE A 324 -9.75 -4.38 16.05
N THR A 325 -9.59 -4.63 17.36
CA THR A 325 -10.68 -4.59 18.35
C THR A 325 -11.09 -3.19 18.79
N ASP A 326 -10.76 -2.16 18.06
CA ASP A 326 -11.34 -0.84 18.26
C ASP A 326 -12.85 -0.95 17.97
N LYS A 327 -13.68 -0.55 18.93
CA LYS A 327 -15.15 -0.56 18.80
C LYS A 327 -15.65 0.14 17.53
N ASN A 328 -14.85 1.06 16.98
CA ASN A 328 -15.12 1.79 15.75
C ASN A 328 -14.42 1.20 14.51
N ARG A 329 -13.58 0.17 14.68
CA ARG A 329 -12.76 -0.42 13.63
C ARG A 329 -12.86 -1.94 13.59
N GLY A 330 -13.93 -2.51 14.15
CA GLY A 330 -14.15 -3.94 14.30
C GLY A 330 -13.83 -4.72 13.03
N TYR A 331 -12.74 -5.45 13.07
CA TYR A 331 -12.27 -6.29 11.99
C TYR A 331 -12.02 -7.70 12.53
N TYR A 332 -12.75 -8.66 12.00
CA TYR A 332 -12.59 -10.07 12.35
C TYR A 332 -12.17 -10.83 11.10
N THR A 333 -11.09 -11.58 11.20
CA THR A 333 -10.80 -12.60 10.20
C THR A 333 -11.69 -13.82 10.47
N ILE A 334 -12.52 -14.15 9.48
CA ILE A 334 -13.35 -15.36 9.55
C ILE A 334 -12.49 -16.58 9.24
N PHE A 335 -11.51 -16.43 8.35
CA PHE A 335 -10.55 -17.48 8.01
C PHE A 335 -9.20 -16.88 7.60
N PRO A 336 -8.09 -17.54 7.95
CA PRO A 336 -6.77 -17.08 7.56
C PRO A 336 -6.52 -17.38 6.07
N LEU A 337 -5.98 -16.39 5.35
CA LEU A 337 -5.45 -16.56 4.01
C LEU A 337 -3.93 -16.52 4.09
N VAL A 338 -3.29 -17.65 3.84
CA VAL A 338 -1.84 -17.79 3.93
C VAL A 338 -1.25 -18.02 2.55
N PHE A 339 -0.29 -17.18 2.19
CA PHE A 339 0.43 -17.24 0.93
C PHE A 339 1.94 -17.24 1.16
N ARG A 340 2.65 -18.08 0.42
CA ARG A 340 4.10 -18.09 0.35
C ARG A 340 4.53 -17.52 -1.01
N ILE A 341 5.38 -16.52 -0.99
CA ILE A 341 5.83 -15.75 -2.16
C ILE A 341 7.34 -15.96 -2.34
N THR A 342 7.76 -16.38 -3.52
CA THR A 342 9.16 -16.65 -3.87
C THR A 342 9.62 -15.85 -5.10
N GLY A 343 8.76 -15.04 -5.69
CA GLY A 343 9.10 -14.21 -6.84
C GLY A 343 9.99 -13.03 -6.44
N LYS A 344 11.13 -12.90 -7.11
CA LYS A 344 12.13 -11.87 -6.79
C LYS A 344 11.56 -10.45 -6.84
N HIS A 345 10.90 -10.08 -7.94
CA HIS A 345 10.34 -8.73 -8.10
C HIS A 345 9.24 -8.44 -7.08
N THR A 346 8.42 -9.46 -6.76
CA THR A 346 7.38 -9.35 -5.74
C THR A 346 7.96 -9.16 -4.35
N ILE A 347 9.03 -9.89 -4.01
CA ILE A 347 9.72 -9.77 -2.72
C ILE A 347 10.33 -8.38 -2.57
N GLU A 348 11.09 -7.92 -3.55
CA GLU A 348 11.71 -6.60 -3.56
C GLU A 348 10.65 -5.50 -3.41
N MET A 349 9.58 -5.56 -4.20
CA MET A 349 8.49 -4.58 -4.14
C MET A 349 7.75 -4.63 -2.79
N THR A 350 7.45 -5.81 -2.27
CA THR A 350 6.77 -5.95 -0.97
C THR A 350 7.63 -5.41 0.16
N LYS A 351 8.92 -5.73 0.19
CA LYS A 351 9.86 -5.20 1.18
C LYS A 351 9.93 -3.68 1.14
N SER A 352 10.05 -3.10 -0.06
CA SER A 352 10.06 -1.64 -0.25
C SER A 352 8.78 -0.98 0.25
N LEU A 353 7.61 -1.49 -0.14
CA LEU A 353 6.32 -0.91 0.24
C LEU A 353 6.01 -1.03 1.74
N THR A 354 6.46 -2.11 2.38
CA THR A 354 6.17 -2.41 3.80
C THR A 354 7.29 -2.02 4.75
N SER A 355 8.32 -1.33 4.26
CA SER A 355 9.51 -0.97 5.04
C SER A 355 10.14 -2.17 5.75
N LEU A 356 10.19 -3.33 5.07
CA LEU A 356 10.90 -4.52 5.53
C LEU A 356 12.34 -4.56 4.99
N ASP A 357 12.82 -3.50 4.36
CA ASP A 357 14.22 -3.37 3.98
C ASP A 357 15.07 -3.09 5.23
N THR A 358 16.11 -3.89 5.43
CA THR A 358 17.01 -3.81 6.58
C THR A 358 17.72 -2.47 6.72
N ARG A 359 18.05 -1.81 5.61
CA ARG A 359 18.69 -0.49 5.62
C ARG A 359 17.79 0.56 6.25
N LEU A 360 16.51 0.59 5.86
CA LEU A 360 15.52 1.50 6.44
C LEU A 360 15.21 1.18 7.91
N ILE A 361 15.33 -0.09 8.31
CA ILE A 361 15.13 -0.52 9.70
C ILE A 361 16.29 -0.08 10.58
N ASP A 362 17.52 -0.26 10.13
CA ASP A 362 18.72 0.12 10.88
C ASP A 362 18.79 1.65 11.05
N ASP A 363 18.46 2.42 10.02
CA ASP A 363 18.39 3.88 10.08
C ASP A 363 17.32 4.36 11.09
N ARG A 364 16.14 3.74 11.10
CA ARG A 364 15.07 4.06 12.06
C ARG A 364 15.40 3.63 13.48
N ARG A 365 16.07 2.51 13.66
CA ARG A 365 16.52 2.00 14.96
C ARG A 365 17.60 2.89 15.56
N SER A 366 18.57 3.30 14.76
CA SER A 366 19.60 4.27 15.17
C SER A 366 18.98 5.60 15.58
N ALA A 367 18.03 6.12 14.81
CA ALA A 367 17.32 7.34 15.16
C ALA A 367 16.42 7.23 16.40
N LEU A 368 15.88 6.04 16.70
CA LEU A 368 15.11 5.77 17.94
C LEU A 368 16.01 5.61 19.16
N THR A 369 17.15 4.94 19.01
CA THR A 369 18.15 4.79 20.08
C THR A 369 18.74 6.14 20.45
N GLU A 370 19.07 6.96 19.46
CA GLU A 370 19.52 8.34 19.64
C GLU A 370 18.48 9.22 20.37
N LYS A 371 17.18 9.02 20.06
CA LYS A 371 16.08 9.71 20.76
C LYS A 371 15.88 9.24 22.20
N LEU A 372 16.08 7.95 22.48
CA LEU A 372 15.96 7.39 23.84
C LEU A 372 17.15 7.79 24.70
N GLU A 373 18.35 7.79 24.17
CA GLU A 373 19.57 8.23 24.84
C GLU A 373 19.56 9.74 25.11
N ASN A 374 19.05 10.53 24.16
CA ASN A 374 18.86 11.98 24.33
C ASN A 374 17.66 12.32 25.23
N GLY A 375 16.64 11.47 25.35
CA GLY A 375 15.50 11.65 26.25
C GLY A 375 15.81 11.47 27.74
N HIS A 376 16.88 10.77 28.09
CA HIS A 376 17.35 10.63 29.48
C HIS A 376 18.34 11.73 29.92
N ARG A 377 18.74 12.63 29.01
CA ARG A 377 19.63 13.76 29.31
C ARG A 377 18.96 15.12 29.30
N ALA A 378 17.64 15.19 29.22
CA ALA A 378 16.90 16.45 29.19
C ALA A 378 16.44 16.93 30.58
N THR A 379 17.32 16.82 31.59
CA THR A 379 17.32 17.74 32.75
C THR A 379 18.75 18.24 32.92
N ASP A 380 18.94 19.51 32.67
CA ASP A 380 20.19 20.29 32.69
C ASP A 380 21.12 20.06 31.49
N ARG A 381 21.04 20.98 30.53
CA ARG A 381 22.17 21.80 30.06
C ARG A 381 21.76 22.65 28.87
N THR A 382 21.83 23.92 29.06
CA THR A 382 22.15 24.94 28.06
C THR A 382 23.46 24.58 27.36
N GLU A 383 23.47 24.80 26.03
CA GLU A 383 24.65 25.08 25.20
C GLU A 383 25.42 23.93 24.53
N GLU A 384 25.55 24.15 23.23
CA GLU A 384 26.68 23.83 22.34
C GLU A 384 27.11 22.37 22.17
N ASP A 385 26.60 21.74 21.10
CA ASP A 385 27.31 20.62 20.48
C ASP A 385 27.61 20.88 18.99
N GLY A 386 28.89 20.84 18.71
CA GLY A 386 29.63 21.24 17.55
C GLY A 386 29.41 20.44 16.26
N LYS A 387 28.19 20.44 15.72
CA LYS A 387 27.93 20.38 14.27
C LYS A 387 27.43 21.73 13.85
N GLY A 388 28.24 22.46 13.11
CA GLY A 388 27.86 23.75 12.52
C GLY A 388 26.54 23.60 11.76
N PRO A 389 25.77 24.69 11.67
CA PRO A 389 24.47 24.66 10.99
C PRO A 389 24.64 24.08 9.59
N SER A 390 23.66 23.27 9.13
CA SER A 390 23.64 22.76 7.76
C SER A 390 23.84 23.92 6.77
N GLY A 391 24.40 23.66 5.58
CA GLY A 391 24.66 24.72 4.60
C GLY A 391 23.42 25.58 4.35
N LEU A 392 22.24 24.96 4.25
CA LEU A 392 20.95 25.64 4.11
C LEU A 392 20.60 26.52 5.35
N ALA A 393 20.87 26.05 6.57
CA ALA A 393 20.58 26.84 7.78
C ALA A 393 21.45 28.11 7.87
N ARG A 394 22.72 28.02 7.43
CA ARG A 394 23.62 29.16 7.31
C ARG A 394 23.15 30.15 6.23
N TYR A 395 22.76 29.65 5.06
CA TYR A 395 22.19 30.44 3.98
C TYR A 395 20.94 31.20 4.45
N VAL A 396 20.01 30.53 5.12
CA VAL A 396 18.79 31.14 5.64
C VAL A 396 19.12 32.28 6.61
N GLN A 397 20.04 32.09 7.51
CA GLN A 397 20.43 33.11 8.48
C GLN A 397 21.08 34.34 7.80
N GLU A 398 21.83 34.10 6.74
CA GLU A 398 22.55 35.14 6.02
C GLU A 398 21.68 35.92 5.02
N TYR A 399 20.80 35.23 4.28
CA TYR A 399 20.09 35.80 3.13
C TYR A 399 18.57 35.96 3.33
N VAL A 400 17.94 35.14 4.18
CA VAL A 400 16.47 35.15 4.32
C VAL A 400 16.03 36.09 5.44
N ARG A 401 15.15 37.03 5.11
CA ARG A 401 14.66 38.07 6.02
C ARG A 401 13.22 37.79 6.47
N CYS A 402 12.95 38.16 7.72
CA CYS A 402 11.61 38.06 8.31
C CYS A 402 10.63 38.97 7.54
N THR A 403 9.49 38.41 7.13
CA THR A 403 8.44 39.15 6.43
C THR A 403 7.82 40.25 7.24
N LYS A 404 7.88 40.16 8.61
CA LYS A 404 7.29 41.12 9.51
C LYS A 404 8.22 42.28 9.90
N CYS A 405 9.51 42.01 10.12
CA CYS A 405 10.43 43.05 10.69
C CYS A 405 11.74 43.21 9.89
N GLY A 406 11.93 42.50 8.78
CA GLY A 406 13.10 42.59 7.92
C GLY A 406 14.43 42.07 8.53
N LYS A 407 14.42 41.53 9.72
CA LYS A 407 15.62 41.00 10.40
C LYS A 407 15.92 39.56 9.96
N PRO A 408 17.18 39.10 10.15
CA PRO A 408 17.56 37.72 9.81
C PRO A 408 16.68 36.68 10.48
N THR A 409 16.43 35.56 9.79
CA THR A 409 15.67 34.43 10.29
C THR A 409 16.58 33.23 10.58
N LYS A 410 16.09 32.29 11.39
CA LYS A 410 16.74 31.00 11.64
C LYS A 410 15.85 29.86 11.12
N LEU A 411 16.48 28.86 10.49
CA LEU A 411 15.80 27.64 10.09
C LEU A 411 15.57 26.77 11.34
N VAL A 412 14.31 26.40 11.58
CA VAL A 412 13.93 25.54 12.71
C VAL A 412 13.09 24.38 12.20
N ARG A 413 13.27 23.20 12.79
CA ARG A 413 12.48 22.02 12.48
C ARG A 413 11.38 21.85 13.50
N GLY A 414 10.13 21.80 13.08
CA GLY A 414 8.97 21.59 13.96
C GLY A 414 8.96 20.19 14.57
N PHE A 415 8.98 20.11 15.89
CA PHE A 415 9.09 18.86 16.66
C PHE A 415 7.98 17.84 16.35
N LYS A 416 6.73 18.29 16.18
CA LYS A 416 5.58 17.41 15.89
C LYS A 416 5.33 17.18 14.40
N SER A 417 5.70 18.11 13.54
CA SER A 417 5.38 18.08 12.11
C SER A 417 6.55 17.62 11.24
N GLY A 418 7.78 17.64 11.76
CA GLY A 418 8.99 17.40 10.99
C GLY A 418 9.26 18.45 9.91
N LYS A 419 8.38 19.44 9.73
CA LYS A 419 8.50 20.49 8.72
C LYS A 419 9.50 21.56 9.12
N PHE A 420 10.11 22.19 8.12
CA PHE A 420 11.03 23.31 8.34
C PHE A 420 10.30 24.64 8.30
N TYR A 421 10.63 25.51 9.24
CA TYR A 421 10.08 26.86 9.42
C TYR A 421 11.20 27.87 9.55
N LEU A 422 10.90 29.10 9.18
CA LEU A 422 11.74 30.27 9.41
C LEU A 422 11.27 30.95 10.71
N LYS A 423 12.10 31.01 11.74
CA LYS A 423 11.80 31.72 12.99
C LYS A 423 12.63 32.99 13.09
N CYS A 424 11.96 34.11 13.27
CA CYS A 424 12.64 35.38 13.55
C CYS A 424 13.00 35.48 15.04
N PRO A 425 14.28 35.53 15.39
CA PRO A 425 14.66 35.69 16.81
C PRO A 425 14.33 37.05 17.38
N THR A 426 14.14 38.08 16.55
CA THR A 426 13.87 39.46 16.99
C THR A 426 12.39 39.69 17.31
N CYS A 427 11.45 39.25 16.49
CA CYS A 427 10.02 39.52 16.69
C CYS A 427 9.18 38.27 16.93
N GLY A 428 9.79 37.07 16.98
CA GLY A 428 9.12 35.78 17.21
C GLY A 428 8.27 35.30 16.05
N ASN A 429 8.19 36.02 14.91
CA ASN A 429 7.40 35.62 13.76
C ASN A 429 7.89 34.26 13.19
N MET A 430 6.94 33.44 12.77
CA MET A 430 7.22 32.14 12.14
C MET A 430 6.62 32.10 10.73
N ASP A 431 7.46 31.86 9.75
CA ASP A 431 7.11 31.73 8.33
C ASP A 431 7.47 30.34 7.81
N TYR A 432 6.91 29.95 6.68
CA TYR A 432 7.35 28.72 5.98
C TYR A 432 8.59 29.03 5.13
N LEU A 433 9.51 28.05 5.08
CA LEU A 433 10.61 28.08 4.13
C LEU A 433 10.04 28.00 2.69
N SER A 434 10.36 28.97 1.85
CA SER A 434 9.85 29.03 0.48
C SER A 434 10.64 28.13 -0.47
N LYS A 435 9.99 27.67 -1.55
CA LYS A 435 10.67 26.95 -2.63
C LYS A 435 11.74 27.80 -3.30
N ASP A 436 11.52 29.10 -3.36
CA ASP A 436 12.42 30.04 -4.04
C ASP A 436 13.70 30.25 -3.23
N ASP A 437 13.63 30.28 -1.90
CA ASP A 437 14.80 30.32 -1.03
C ASP A 437 15.63 29.05 -1.15
N VAL A 438 14.99 27.90 -1.23
CA VAL A 438 15.72 26.62 -1.39
C VAL A 438 16.34 26.50 -2.79
N ASN A 439 15.65 26.91 -3.84
CA ASN A 439 16.19 26.93 -5.19
C ASN A 439 17.35 27.91 -5.33
N ALA A 440 17.26 29.06 -4.69
CA ALA A 440 18.37 30.02 -4.67
C ALA A 440 19.61 29.43 -3.98
N TYR A 441 19.42 28.72 -2.86
CA TYR A 441 20.50 28.00 -2.17
C TYR A 441 21.11 26.89 -3.04
N ILE A 442 20.28 26.05 -3.67
CA ILE A 442 20.72 24.97 -4.57
C ILE A 442 21.58 25.56 -5.71
N ASN A 443 21.09 26.59 -6.37
CA ASN A 443 21.76 27.23 -7.50
C ASN A 443 23.07 27.92 -7.09
N LEU A 444 23.06 28.64 -5.96
CA LEU A 444 24.24 29.34 -5.47
C LEU A 444 25.41 28.37 -5.13
N ASN A 445 25.07 27.18 -4.65
CA ASN A 445 26.06 26.20 -4.23
C ASN A 445 26.26 25.05 -5.24
N ASN A 446 25.66 25.13 -6.44
CA ASN A 446 25.70 24.10 -7.48
C ASN A 446 25.39 22.68 -6.96
N ILE A 447 24.37 22.57 -6.10
CA ILE A 447 24.04 21.30 -5.45
C ILE A 447 23.32 20.39 -6.45
N THR A 448 23.81 19.15 -6.54
CA THR A 448 23.25 18.10 -7.39
C THR A 448 22.70 16.95 -6.56
N CYS A 449 21.93 16.07 -7.19
CA CYS A 449 21.40 14.86 -6.54
C CYS A 449 22.56 14.01 -6.02
N PRO A 450 22.56 13.63 -4.73
CA PRO A 450 23.62 12.82 -4.13
C PRO A 450 23.75 11.41 -4.73
N GLU A 451 22.66 10.89 -5.33
CA GLU A 451 22.66 9.56 -5.93
C GLU A 451 22.90 9.57 -7.44
N HIS A 452 22.33 10.53 -8.15
CA HIS A 452 22.34 10.55 -9.62
C HIS A 452 23.17 11.67 -10.23
N HIS A 453 23.73 12.56 -9.41
CA HIS A 453 24.52 13.73 -9.83
C HIS A 453 23.86 14.64 -10.88
N CYS A 454 22.52 14.51 -11.04
CA CYS A 454 21.74 15.38 -11.92
C CYS A 454 21.23 16.62 -11.17
N TYR A 455 20.70 17.57 -11.92
CA TYR A 455 20.13 18.80 -11.37
C TYR A 455 18.97 18.50 -10.43
N ILE A 456 18.86 19.26 -9.33
CA ILE A 456 17.76 19.19 -8.37
C ILE A 456 17.08 20.54 -8.24
N HIS A 457 15.78 20.48 -7.96
CA HIS A 457 14.99 21.69 -7.73
C HIS A 457 13.94 21.47 -6.64
N ALA A 458 13.67 22.52 -5.87
CA ALA A 458 12.62 22.54 -4.89
C ALA A 458 11.27 22.91 -5.54
N SER A 459 10.24 22.21 -5.16
CA SER A 459 8.87 22.46 -5.58
C SER A 459 7.92 22.44 -4.40
N LEU A 460 6.79 23.13 -4.54
CA LEU A 460 5.74 23.13 -3.52
C LEU A 460 4.63 22.17 -3.93
N GLY A 461 4.47 21.11 -3.18
CA GLY A 461 3.39 20.17 -3.34
C GLY A 461 2.30 20.35 -2.30
N ARG A 462 1.26 19.55 -2.40
CA ARG A 462 0.11 19.56 -1.50
C ARG A 462 0.49 19.38 -0.01
N TYR A 463 1.60 18.72 0.27
CA TYR A 463 2.06 18.39 1.63
C TYR A 463 3.24 19.25 2.11
N GLY A 464 3.61 20.26 1.34
CA GLY A 464 4.70 21.18 1.65
C GLY A 464 5.82 21.17 0.62
N LEU A 465 6.96 21.70 1.02
CA LEU A 465 8.16 21.80 0.21
C LEU A 465 8.83 20.42 0.05
N TYR A 466 9.22 20.09 -1.19
CA TYR A 466 10.02 18.92 -1.51
C TYR A 466 11.07 19.24 -2.57
N ILE A 467 12.13 18.45 -2.61
CA ILE A 467 13.20 18.58 -3.59
C ILE A 467 13.19 17.34 -4.48
N ARG A 468 13.32 17.56 -5.78
CA ARG A 468 13.30 16.49 -6.78
C ARG A 468 14.41 16.69 -7.78
N CYS A 469 15.05 15.61 -8.20
CA CYS A 469 15.98 15.64 -9.30
C CYS A 469 15.27 15.40 -10.66
N ASP A 470 15.91 15.76 -11.74
CA ASP A 470 15.36 15.62 -13.10
C ASP A 470 15.05 14.16 -13.48
N CYS A 471 15.73 13.19 -12.87
CA CYS A 471 15.42 11.77 -13.03
C CYS A 471 14.24 11.28 -12.18
N GLY A 472 13.59 12.17 -11.41
CA GLY A 472 12.40 11.86 -10.63
C GLY A 472 12.63 11.41 -9.18
N HIS A 473 13.88 11.31 -8.74
CA HIS A 473 14.22 10.94 -7.36
C HIS A 473 13.98 12.12 -6.41
N TYR A 474 13.50 11.82 -5.17
CA TYR A 474 13.30 12.80 -4.12
C TYR A 474 14.54 12.93 -3.25
N VAL A 475 15.01 14.16 -3.08
CA VAL A 475 16.14 14.50 -2.21
C VAL A 475 15.62 15.15 -0.94
N ARG A 476 16.12 14.76 0.20
CA ARG A 476 15.70 15.33 1.48
C ARG A 476 16.38 16.68 1.73
N LEU A 477 15.66 17.58 2.42
CA LEU A 477 16.17 18.92 2.76
C LEU A 477 17.44 18.87 3.65
N ASP A 478 17.63 17.81 4.41
CA ASP A 478 18.81 17.61 5.24
C ASP A 478 20.00 16.98 4.51
N GLN A 479 19.85 16.67 3.23
CA GLN A 479 20.90 16.14 2.34
C GLN A 479 21.53 17.22 1.43
N ILE A 480 21.02 18.46 1.48
CA ILE A 480 21.50 19.58 0.68
C ILE A 480 22.16 20.69 1.51
#